data_c3fda07ca1e38a85896cf3e65cd3ef88
#
_entry.id   c3fda07ca1e38a85896cf3e65cd3ef88
#
_cell.length_a   1.000
_cell.length_b   1.000
_cell.length_c   1.000
_cell.angle_alpha   90.00
_cell.angle_beta   90.00
_cell.angle_gamma   90.00
#
_symmetry.space_group_name_H-M   'P 1'
#
loop_
_entity.id
_entity.type
_entity.pdbx_description
1 polymer ?
#
loop_
_entity_poly.entity_id
_entity_poly.type
_entity_poly.pdbx_seq_one_letter_code
_entity_poly.pdbx_strand_id
1 'polypeptide(L)'
;MIFEQLANGGDRNLGYLIADESTRIAAAVDPSYTPERYLERSKEAGLDLRYAICTHSHHDHVNGNDYLIEHAGVDVVMFRDAEYFFDITVEEGEIFKVGNLSLKIIHTPGHCEDGMCLLVENKLVTGDTLFVGKVGGTDLGEGARKEYDSLQRLMALDGIVEVYPGHDYGVEPTSTIGHERETNPFIKQATFEDFVYLKANWSAYKEANDIA
;
A
#
# COMPACT_ATOMS: atom_id res chain seq x y z
N MET A 1 8.84 -7.21 -15.75
CA MET A 1 8.49 -7.28 -14.30
C MET A 1 7.34 -8.25 -14.11
N ILE A 2 7.39 -9.11 -13.09
CA ILE A 2 6.23 -9.84 -12.57
C ILE A 2 5.60 -8.98 -11.49
N PHE A 3 4.27 -8.81 -11.53
CA PHE A 3 3.51 -8.08 -10.52
C PHE A 3 2.16 -8.79 -10.35
N GLU A 4 1.95 -9.41 -9.19
CA GLU A 4 0.73 -10.16 -8.88
C GLU A 4 0.07 -9.58 -7.63
N GLN A 5 -1.23 -9.30 -7.70
CA GLN A 5 -2.06 -8.98 -6.55
C GLN A 5 -2.62 -10.26 -5.93
N LEU A 6 -2.48 -10.42 -4.63
CA LEU A 6 -2.93 -11.59 -3.88
C LEU A 6 -3.94 -11.16 -2.80
N ALA A 7 -5.07 -11.84 -2.74
CA ALA A 7 -6.02 -11.67 -1.65
C ALA A 7 -5.55 -12.46 -0.43
N ASN A 8 -5.21 -11.78 0.65
CA ASN A 8 -4.61 -12.37 1.84
C ASN A 8 -5.64 -12.82 2.90
N GLY A 9 -6.92 -12.51 2.73
CA GLY A 9 -7.95 -12.76 3.74
C GLY A 9 -8.10 -11.59 4.71
N GLY A 10 -8.22 -11.88 6.01
CA GLY A 10 -8.43 -10.83 7.02
C GLY A 10 -9.65 -9.97 6.72
N ASP A 11 -9.53 -8.65 6.83
CA ASP A 11 -10.54 -7.69 6.40
C ASP A 11 -10.34 -7.28 4.93
N ARG A 12 -10.36 -8.28 4.03
CA ARG A 12 -10.14 -8.11 2.58
C ARG A 12 -8.75 -7.56 2.26
N ASN A 13 -7.73 -7.95 3.05
CA ASN A 13 -6.35 -7.52 2.84
C ASN A 13 -5.83 -7.99 1.48
N LEU A 14 -5.14 -7.10 0.82
CA LEU A 14 -4.43 -7.33 -0.43
C LEU A 14 -2.92 -7.19 -0.19
N GLY A 15 -2.16 -8.06 -0.83
CA GLY A 15 -0.71 -7.93 -0.86
C GLY A 15 -0.19 -8.23 -2.27
N TYR A 16 1.11 -8.09 -2.48
CA TYR A 16 1.67 -8.11 -3.83
C TYR A 16 2.94 -8.94 -3.89
N LEU A 17 3.10 -9.71 -4.97
CA LEU A 17 4.37 -10.32 -5.34
C LEU A 17 4.97 -9.52 -6.49
N ILE A 18 6.13 -8.91 -6.24
CA ILE A 18 6.87 -8.09 -7.21
C ILE A 18 8.21 -8.76 -7.50
N ALA A 19 8.52 -9.05 -8.78
CA ALA A 19 9.77 -9.69 -9.12
C ALA A 19 10.39 -9.18 -10.42
N ASP A 20 11.72 -9.14 -10.42
CA ASP A 20 12.52 -8.91 -11.62
C ASP A 20 12.71 -10.22 -12.39
N GLU A 21 12.16 -10.29 -13.59
CA GLU A 21 12.25 -11.47 -14.45
C GLU A 21 13.69 -11.84 -14.83
N SER A 22 14.59 -10.87 -14.94
CA SER A 22 15.96 -11.09 -15.37
C SER A 22 16.87 -11.65 -14.28
N THR A 23 16.71 -11.17 -13.05
CA THR A 23 17.49 -11.62 -11.88
C THR A 23 16.79 -12.69 -11.07
N ARG A 24 15.48 -12.87 -11.29
CA ARG A 24 14.60 -13.78 -10.54
C ARG A 24 14.41 -13.38 -9.07
N ILE A 25 14.89 -12.21 -8.64
CA ILE A 25 14.72 -11.70 -7.28
C ILE A 25 13.31 -11.16 -7.11
N ALA A 26 12.67 -11.52 -5.99
CA ALA A 26 11.31 -11.16 -5.65
C ALA A 26 11.18 -10.53 -4.26
N ALA A 27 10.11 -9.75 -4.10
CA ALA A 27 9.62 -9.21 -2.84
C ALA A 27 8.14 -9.52 -2.66
N ALA A 28 7.76 -9.92 -1.44
CA ALA A 28 6.36 -9.93 -0.99
C ALA A 28 6.06 -8.58 -0.37
N VAL A 29 4.97 -7.92 -0.77
CA VAL A 29 4.52 -6.66 -0.16
C VAL A 29 3.26 -6.95 0.65
N ASP A 30 3.26 -6.53 1.92
CA ASP A 30 2.22 -6.77 2.91
C ASP A 30 1.77 -8.25 2.98
N PRO A 31 2.70 -9.20 3.27
CA PRO A 31 2.43 -10.65 3.19
C PRO A 31 1.64 -11.16 4.41
N SER A 32 0.46 -10.59 4.65
CA SER A 32 -0.37 -10.91 5.81
C SER A 32 -1.22 -12.18 5.60
N TYR A 33 -1.69 -12.78 6.69
CA TYR A 33 -2.63 -13.90 6.83
C TYR A 33 -2.35 -15.17 6.02
N THR A 34 -1.87 -15.09 4.78
CA THR A 34 -1.58 -16.23 3.90
C THR A 34 -0.17 -16.15 3.29
N PRO A 35 0.90 -15.99 4.12
CA PRO A 35 2.27 -15.80 3.64
C PRO A 35 2.80 -17.02 2.84
N GLU A 36 2.27 -18.23 3.09
CA GLU A 36 2.62 -19.43 2.33
C GLU A 36 2.35 -19.28 0.82
N ARG A 37 1.35 -18.50 0.43
CA ARG A 37 1.02 -18.26 -0.98
C ARG A 37 2.15 -17.56 -1.73
N TYR A 38 2.86 -16.64 -1.07
CA TYR A 38 4.02 -15.96 -1.67
C TYR A 38 5.17 -16.93 -1.93
N LEU A 39 5.40 -17.88 -1.01
CA LEU A 39 6.39 -18.95 -1.21
C LEU A 39 5.99 -19.90 -2.35
N GLU A 40 4.74 -20.32 -2.40
CA GLU A 40 4.21 -21.19 -3.43
C GLU A 40 4.34 -20.52 -4.80
N ARG A 41 3.87 -19.28 -4.95
CA ARG A 41 3.96 -18.51 -6.19
C ARG A 41 5.42 -18.29 -6.62
N SER A 42 6.29 -17.95 -5.67
CA SER A 42 7.73 -17.80 -5.95
C SER A 42 8.35 -19.08 -6.43
N LYS A 43 8.06 -20.22 -5.80
CA LYS A 43 8.56 -21.54 -6.22
C LYS A 43 8.05 -21.95 -7.61
N GLU A 44 6.75 -21.81 -7.84
CA GLU A 44 6.13 -22.12 -9.15
C GLU A 44 6.74 -21.30 -10.28
N ALA A 45 6.99 -20.03 -10.03
CA ALA A 45 7.62 -19.12 -11.00
C ALA A 45 9.15 -19.19 -11.01
N GLY A 46 9.80 -20.00 -10.14
CA GLY A 46 11.26 -20.10 -10.03
C GLY A 46 11.92 -18.80 -9.60
N LEU A 47 11.30 -18.08 -8.66
CA LEU A 47 11.79 -16.83 -8.11
C LEU A 47 12.52 -17.04 -6.79
N ASP A 48 13.47 -16.16 -6.49
CA ASP A 48 14.21 -16.06 -5.25
C ASP A 48 13.54 -14.95 -4.39
N LEU A 49 12.66 -15.35 -3.47
CA LEU A 49 11.96 -14.44 -2.57
C LEU A 49 12.92 -13.96 -1.49
N ARG A 50 13.35 -12.70 -1.57
CA ARG A 50 14.37 -12.12 -0.67
C ARG A 50 13.83 -11.11 0.31
N TYR A 51 12.72 -10.47 0.01
CA TYR A 51 12.24 -9.35 0.81
C TYR A 51 10.78 -9.52 1.19
N ALA A 52 10.44 -9.12 2.41
CA ALA A 52 9.09 -8.78 2.85
C ALA A 52 9.05 -7.26 3.05
N ILE A 53 8.36 -6.52 2.19
CA ILE A 53 8.25 -5.07 2.26
C ILE A 53 6.88 -4.74 2.85
N CYS A 54 6.83 -4.02 3.98
CA CYS A 54 5.56 -3.65 4.59
C CYS A 54 5.29 -2.16 4.40
N THR A 55 4.10 -1.84 3.88
CA THR A 55 3.68 -0.45 3.64
C THR A 55 3.55 0.33 4.94
N HIS A 56 3.26 -0.35 6.06
CA HIS A 56 3.19 0.20 7.40
C HIS A 56 3.14 -0.92 8.45
N SER A 57 3.22 -0.56 9.74
CA SER A 57 3.40 -1.50 10.86
C SER A 57 2.13 -2.07 11.46
N HIS A 58 0.93 -1.82 10.91
CA HIS A 58 -0.28 -2.44 11.44
C HIS A 58 -0.23 -3.96 11.31
N HIS A 59 -0.76 -4.63 12.34
CA HIS A 59 -0.67 -6.08 12.48
C HIS A 59 -1.15 -6.85 11.24
N ASP A 60 -2.19 -6.39 10.61
CA ASP A 60 -2.79 -7.02 9.43
C ASP A 60 -2.01 -6.80 8.11
N HIS A 61 -0.88 -6.09 8.16
CA HIS A 61 0.09 -5.98 7.06
C HIS A 61 1.40 -6.73 7.34
N VAL A 62 1.75 -6.93 8.62
CA VAL A 62 3.05 -7.50 9.03
C VAL A 62 2.95 -8.93 9.56
N ASN A 63 1.76 -9.45 9.86
CA ASN A 63 1.58 -10.72 10.59
C ASN A 63 2.05 -11.97 9.82
N GLY A 64 2.41 -11.87 8.55
CA GLY A 64 3.00 -12.96 7.77
C GLY A 64 4.53 -12.93 7.72
N ASN A 65 5.18 -11.86 8.24
CA ASN A 65 6.63 -11.70 8.13
C ASN A 65 7.40 -12.84 8.80
N ASP A 66 7.04 -13.21 10.04
CA ASP A 66 7.73 -14.28 10.78
C ASP A 66 7.73 -15.60 10.00
N TYR A 67 6.63 -15.92 9.35
CA TYR A 67 6.55 -17.11 8.50
C TYR A 67 7.51 -17.04 7.32
N LEU A 68 7.61 -15.90 6.62
CA LEU A 68 8.53 -15.74 5.49
C LEU A 68 9.99 -15.71 5.93
N ILE A 69 10.30 -15.12 7.09
CA ILE A 69 11.64 -15.18 7.68
C ILE A 69 12.04 -16.64 7.93
N GLU A 70 11.18 -17.42 8.60
CA GLU A 70 11.46 -18.81 8.96
C GLU A 70 11.62 -19.72 7.73
N HIS A 71 10.78 -19.54 6.68
CA HIS A 71 10.67 -20.48 5.57
C HIS A 71 11.43 -20.07 4.29
N ALA A 72 11.80 -18.78 4.17
CA ALA A 72 12.53 -18.25 3.02
C ALA A 72 13.77 -17.44 3.40
N GLY A 73 13.91 -17.04 4.67
CA GLY A 73 15.03 -16.21 5.11
C GLY A 73 14.98 -14.80 4.50
N VAL A 74 13.78 -14.23 4.35
CA VAL A 74 13.61 -12.89 3.78
C VAL A 74 14.11 -11.82 4.74
N ASP A 75 14.61 -10.70 4.19
CA ASP A 75 14.84 -9.48 4.95
C ASP A 75 13.53 -8.65 4.98
N VAL A 76 13.15 -8.18 6.16
CA VAL A 76 11.98 -7.28 6.33
C VAL A 76 12.41 -5.84 6.06
N VAL A 77 11.69 -5.18 5.15
CA VAL A 77 11.93 -3.81 4.73
C VAL A 77 10.77 -2.93 5.17
N MET A 78 11.04 -1.87 5.93
CA MET A 78 10.04 -0.92 6.41
C MET A 78 10.54 0.52 6.35
N PHE A 79 9.60 1.45 6.44
CA PHE A 79 9.95 2.85 6.61
C PHE A 79 10.67 3.06 7.96
N ARG A 80 11.65 3.95 8.00
CA ARG A 80 12.57 4.13 9.15
C ARG A 80 11.89 4.41 10.48
N ASP A 81 10.71 4.97 10.47
CA ASP A 81 9.94 5.34 11.68
C ASP A 81 8.94 4.24 12.12
N ALA A 82 9.02 3.03 11.51
CA ALA A 82 8.14 1.92 11.86
C ALA A 82 8.40 1.41 13.28
N GLU A 83 7.32 1.20 14.03
CA GLU A 83 7.36 0.59 15.38
C GLU A 83 7.21 -0.94 15.29
N TYR A 84 8.01 -1.57 14.44
CA TYR A 84 8.02 -3.01 14.21
C TYR A 84 9.45 -3.48 13.91
N PHE A 85 9.71 -4.80 14.01
CA PHE A 85 11.01 -5.36 13.62
C PHE A 85 11.24 -5.25 12.11
N PHE A 86 12.43 -4.81 11.72
CA PHE A 86 12.88 -4.78 10.33
C PHE A 86 14.40 -4.98 10.26
N ASP A 87 14.86 -5.52 9.12
CA ASP A 87 16.28 -5.69 8.80
C ASP A 87 16.82 -4.51 8.01
N ILE A 88 15.99 -3.96 7.13
CA ILE A 88 16.34 -2.87 6.21
C ILE A 88 15.36 -1.72 6.39
N THR A 89 15.90 -0.52 6.55
CA THR A 89 15.10 0.71 6.60
C THR A 89 15.15 1.43 5.27
N VAL A 90 14.03 2.10 4.90
CA VAL A 90 13.94 2.97 3.73
C VAL A 90 13.41 4.35 4.14
N GLU A 91 13.70 5.36 3.31
CA GLU A 91 13.34 6.75 3.56
C GLU A 91 12.59 7.38 2.38
N GLU A 92 12.00 8.55 2.60
CA GLU A 92 11.32 9.35 1.56
C GLU A 92 12.21 9.58 0.34
N GLY A 93 11.68 9.25 -0.84
CA GLY A 93 12.36 9.47 -2.11
C GLY A 93 13.45 8.45 -2.45
N GLU A 94 13.77 7.52 -1.55
CA GLU A 94 14.73 6.45 -1.79
C GLU A 94 14.26 5.52 -2.91
N ILE A 95 15.24 4.92 -3.61
CA ILE A 95 15.01 3.86 -4.60
C ILE A 95 15.49 2.53 -4.02
N PHE A 96 14.54 1.73 -3.54
CA PHE A 96 14.84 0.35 -3.12
C PHE A 96 14.92 -0.57 -4.33
N LYS A 97 15.89 -1.49 -4.32
CA LYS A 97 16.11 -2.41 -5.44
C LYS A 97 15.63 -3.81 -5.18
N VAL A 98 14.74 -4.30 -6.06
CA VAL A 98 14.38 -5.72 -6.15
C VAL A 98 14.93 -6.25 -7.47
N GLY A 99 16.14 -6.84 -7.41
CA GLY A 99 16.91 -7.11 -8.61
C GLY A 99 17.25 -5.83 -9.36
N ASN A 100 16.86 -5.75 -10.63
CA ASN A 100 17.03 -4.54 -11.45
C ASN A 100 15.83 -3.57 -11.34
N LEU A 101 14.73 -3.98 -10.73
CA LEU A 101 13.58 -3.10 -10.52
C LEU A 101 13.92 -1.99 -9.53
N SER A 102 13.33 -0.82 -9.77
CA SER A 102 13.47 0.37 -8.93
C SER A 102 12.12 0.68 -8.28
N LEU A 103 12.00 0.42 -6.99
CA LEU A 103 10.85 0.78 -6.19
C LEU A 103 11.12 2.13 -5.54
N LYS A 104 10.45 3.19 -5.99
CA LYS A 104 10.54 4.51 -5.37
C LYS A 104 9.66 4.55 -4.13
N ILE A 105 10.25 4.88 -3.00
CA ILE A 105 9.58 5.07 -1.73
C ILE A 105 8.94 6.46 -1.70
N ILE A 106 7.66 6.51 -1.36
CA ILE A 106 6.91 7.75 -1.15
C ILE A 106 6.31 7.67 0.25
N HIS A 107 6.86 8.44 1.19
CA HIS A 107 6.33 8.51 2.56
C HIS A 107 4.97 9.17 2.56
N THR A 108 3.96 8.50 3.08
CA THR A 108 2.57 8.96 3.10
C THR A 108 1.98 8.85 4.51
N PRO A 109 2.49 9.66 5.46
CA PRO A 109 1.97 9.65 6.82
C PRO A 109 0.52 10.13 6.86
N GLY A 110 -0.20 9.67 7.89
CA GLY A 110 -1.58 10.06 8.15
C GLY A 110 -2.38 8.94 8.77
N HIS A 111 -2.63 7.85 8.03
CA HIS A 111 -3.20 6.61 8.58
C HIS A 111 -2.30 6.08 9.72
N CYS A 112 -0.99 6.07 9.49
CA CYS A 112 0.04 5.88 10.50
C CYS A 112 1.30 6.68 10.11
N GLU A 113 2.22 6.86 11.06
CA GLU A 113 3.42 7.69 10.87
C GLU A 113 4.41 7.07 9.89
N ASP A 114 4.53 5.76 9.88
CA ASP A 114 5.43 4.97 9.03
C ASP A 114 4.83 4.59 7.68
N GLY A 115 3.64 5.11 7.36
CA GLY A 115 2.95 4.81 6.11
C GLY A 115 3.75 5.18 4.87
N MET A 116 3.92 4.24 3.93
CA MET A 116 4.59 4.50 2.66
C MET A 116 3.87 3.85 1.47
N CYS A 117 3.98 4.50 0.31
CA CYS A 117 3.60 3.94 -0.97
C CYS A 117 4.85 3.51 -1.74
N LEU A 118 4.71 2.48 -2.59
CA LEU A 118 5.78 1.95 -3.43
C LEU A 118 5.43 2.16 -4.91
N LEU A 119 6.19 3.00 -5.60
CA LEU A 119 6.02 3.20 -7.03
C LEU A 119 7.06 2.41 -7.82
N VAL A 120 6.61 1.45 -8.62
CA VAL A 120 7.43 0.67 -9.55
C VAL A 120 6.84 0.74 -10.95
N GLU A 121 7.62 1.21 -11.91
CA GLU A 121 7.14 1.54 -13.26
C GLU A 121 5.91 2.47 -13.18
N ASN A 122 4.73 2.02 -13.64
CA ASN A 122 3.47 2.74 -13.55
C ASN A 122 2.51 2.20 -12.46
N LYS A 123 3.00 1.36 -11.54
CA LYS A 123 2.20 0.73 -10.48
C LYS A 123 2.54 1.31 -9.12
N LEU A 124 1.52 1.79 -8.41
CA LEU A 124 1.63 2.38 -7.09
C LEU A 124 0.91 1.49 -6.07
N VAL A 125 1.68 0.79 -5.24
CA VAL A 125 1.11 0.13 -4.05
C VAL A 125 0.91 1.20 -2.99
N THR A 126 -0.33 1.38 -2.54
CA THR A 126 -0.72 2.51 -1.69
C THR A 126 -0.96 2.16 -0.23
N GLY A 127 -0.86 0.87 0.13
CA GLY A 127 -1.23 0.42 1.47
C GLY A 127 -2.57 0.99 1.89
N ASP A 128 -2.62 1.53 3.10
CA ASP A 128 -3.83 2.12 3.67
C ASP A 128 -3.93 3.64 3.54
N THR A 129 -3.07 4.25 2.70
CA THR A 129 -3.17 5.68 2.39
C THR A 129 -4.33 5.97 1.44
N LEU A 130 -4.45 5.20 0.35
CA LEU A 130 -5.45 5.40 -0.69
C LEU A 130 -6.06 4.06 -1.10
N PHE A 131 -7.37 3.93 -0.97
CA PHE A 131 -8.17 2.83 -1.51
C PHE A 131 -8.92 3.28 -2.77
N VAL A 132 -9.56 2.35 -3.46
CA VAL A 132 -10.44 2.69 -4.58
C VAL A 132 -11.71 3.37 -4.06
N GLY A 133 -11.85 4.65 -4.36
CA GLY A 133 -12.99 5.47 -3.92
C GLY A 133 -13.04 5.80 -2.42
N LYS A 134 -11.97 5.51 -1.66
CA LYS A 134 -11.87 5.75 -0.21
C LYS A 134 -10.43 6.13 0.16
N VAL A 135 -10.22 6.47 1.44
CA VAL A 135 -8.89 6.71 2.04
C VAL A 135 -8.81 6.02 3.39
N GLY A 136 -7.62 5.91 3.94
CA GLY A 136 -7.35 5.30 5.25
C GLY A 136 -8.08 5.97 6.41
N GLY A 137 -8.25 5.24 7.52
CA GLY A 137 -8.75 5.81 8.76
C GLY A 137 -7.67 6.63 9.45
N THR A 138 -8.03 7.80 10.04
CA THR A 138 -7.12 8.63 10.83
C THR A 138 -7.86 9.20 12.04
N ASP A 139 -7.13 9.78 13.02
CA ASP A 139 -7.76 10.80 13.84
C ASP A 139 -8.20 11.99 12.96
N LEU A 140 -9.08 12.83 13.48
CA LEU A 140 -9.60 13.99 12.74
C LEU A 140 -8.76 15.26 12.94
N GLY A 141 -7.57 15.11 13.49
CA GLY A 141 -6.63 16.19 13.79
C GLY A 141 -5.36 16.13 12.94
N GLU A 142 -4.24 15.83 13.61
CA GLU A 142 -2.92 15.81 12.97
C GLU A 142 -2.78 14.70 11.94
N GLY A 143 -3.29 13.49 12.23
CA GLY A 143 -3.29 12.38 11.28
C GLY A 143 -4.07 12.72 10.01
N ALA A 144 -5.27 13.30 10.14
CA ALA A 144 -6.04 13.74 8.97
C ALA A 144 -5.32 14.83 8.15
N ARG A 145 -4.57 15.73 8.81
CA ARG A 145 -3.77 16.75 8.11
C ARG A 145 -2.65 16.12 7.30
N LYS A 146 -1.89 15.20 7.91
CA LYS A 146 -0.80 14.48 7.25
C LYS A 146 -1.32 13.65 6.07
N GLU A 147 -2.45 12.94 6.26
CA GLU A 147 -3.07 12.16 5.18
C GLU A 147 -3.54 13.05 4.03
N TYR A 148 -4.19 14.17 4.32
CA TYR A 148 -4.60 15.13 3.29
C TYR A 148 -3.41 15.61 2.45
N ASP A 149 -2.31 16.01 3.11
CA ASP A 149 -1.09 16.46 2.42
C ASP A 149 -0.44 15.31 1.63
N SER A 150 -0.42 14.08 2.16
CA SER A 150 0.04 12.88 1.47
C SER A 150 -0.78 12.58 0.22
N LEU A 151 -2.10 12.65 0.31
CA LEU A 151 -3.01 12.45 -0.83
C LEU A 151 -2.81 13.51 -1.92
N GLN A 152 -2.60 14.80 -1.56
CA GLN A 152 -2.29 15.85 -2.55
C GLN A 152 -1.00 15.52 -3.31
N ARG A 153 0.02 14.98 -2.64
CA ARG A 153 1.27 14.55 -3.30
C ARG A 153 1.04 13.37 -4.24
N LEU A 154 0.23 12.38 -3.85
CA LEU A 154 -0.13 11.27 -4.74
C LEU A 154 -0.92 11.74 -5.95
N MET A 155 -1.86 12.67 -5.76
CA MET A 155 -2.65 13.25 -6.86
C MET A 155 -1.84 14.11 -7.83
N ALA A 156 -0.62 14.48 -7.50
CA ALA A 156 0.30 15.14 -8.42
C ALA A 156 1.03 14.18 -9.38
N LEU A 157 0.93 12.86 -9.16
CA LEU A 157 1.47 11.84 -10.07
C LEU A 157 0.71 11.84 -11.40
N ASP A 158 1.31 11.21 -12.43
CA ASP A 158 0.63 11.04 -13.72
C ASP A 158 -0.68 10.25 -13.55
N GLY A 159 -1.74 10.69 -14.22
CA GLY A 159 -3.05 10.05 -14.14
C GLY A 159 -3.10 8.59 -14.63
N ILE A 160 -2.11 8.15 -15.42
CA ILE A 160 -2.01 6.76 -15.90
C ILE A 160 -1.42 5.80 -14.84
N VAL A 161 -0.88 6.32 -13.73
CA VAL A 161 -0.35 5.48 -12.65
C VAL A 161 -1.49 4.66 -12.05
N GLU A 162 -1.32 3.36 -12.05
CA GLU A 162 -2.26 2.38 -11.51
C GLU A 162 -2.16 2.33 -9.98
N VAL A 163 -3.31 2.28 -9.30
CA VAL A 163 -3.43 2.25 -7.83
C VAL A 163 -3.73 0.83 -7.36
N TYR A 164 -2.94 0.34 -6.42
CA TYR A 164 -2.99 -0.98 -5.81
C TYR A 164 -3.06 -0.86 -4.28
N PRO A 165 -4.26 -0.93 -3.67
CA PRO A 165 -4.48 -0.64 -2.25
C PRO A 165 -4.14 -1.79 -1.31
N GLY A 166 -4.05 -1.52 0.00
CA GLY A 166 -3.87 -2.53 1.04
C GLY A 166 -5.11 -3.38 1.32
N HIS A 167 -6.32 -2.88 0.96
CA HIS A 167 -7.58 -3.60 1.14
C HIS A 167 -8.51 -3.44 -0.06
N ASP A 168 -9.32 -4.48 -0.33
CA ASP A 168 -10.37 -4.49 -1.35
C ASP A 168 -11.66 -3.86 -0.83
N TYR A 169 -11.60 -2.56 -0.52
CA TYR A 169 -12.75 -1.79 -0.01
C TYR A 169 -13.55 -1.09 -1.10
N GLY A 170 -13.05 -1.07 -2.33
CA GLY A 170 -13.69 -0.41 -3.46
C GLY A 170 -14.71 -1.26 -4.20
N VAL A 171 -15.23 -0.71 -5.28
CA VAL A 171 -16.07 -1.44 -6.25
C VAL A 171 -15.23 -2.27 -7.23
N GLU A 172 -13.95 -1.92 -7.35
CA GLU A 172 -12.93 -2.61 -8.15
C GLU A 172 -11.68 -2.81 -7.27
N PRO A 173 -10.87 -3.85 -7.52
CA PRO A 173 -9.68 -4.12 -6.73
C PRO A 173 -8.50 -3.19 -7.02
N THR A 174 -8.56 -2.43 -8.11
CA THR A 174 -7.52 -1.50 -8.57
C THR A 174 -8.15 -0.27 -9.19
N SER A 175 -7.36 0.81 -9.32
CA SER A 175 -7.79 2.07 -9.92
C SER A 175 -6.64 2.74 -10.67
N THR A 176 -6.78 4.01 -10.97
CA THR A 176 -5.68 4.88 -11.43
C THR A 176 -5.72 6.23 -10.70
N ILE A 177 -4.58 6.90 -10.62
CA ILE A 177 -4.51 8.25 -10.04
C ILE A 177 -5.50 9.21 -10.75
N GLY A 178 -5.63 9.10 -12.07
CA GLY A 178 -6.58 9.91 -12.82
C GLY A 178 -8.03 9.64 -12.43
N HIS A 179 -8.41 8.37 -12.29
CA HIS A 179 -9.75 7.98 -11.86
C HIS A 179 -10.05 8.45 -10.43
N GLU A 180 -9.14 8.22 -9.48
CA GLU A 180 -9.31 8.66 -8.09
C GLU A 180 -9.43 10.19 -7.98
N ARG A 181 -8.66 10.93 -8.78
CA ARG A 181 -8.73 12.39 -8.84
C ARG A 181 -10.12 12.90 -9.26
N GLU A 182 -10.79 12.18 -10.16
CA GLU A 182 -12.10 12.56 -10.69
C GLU A 182 -13.27 12.06 -9.84
N THR A 183 -13.12 10.90 -9.20
CA THR A 183 -14.27 10.19 -8.62
C THR A 183 -14.22 10.02 -7.10
N ASN A 184 -13.02 9.93 -6.50
CA ASN A 184 -12.88 9.69 -5.06
C ASN A 184 -13.44 10.88 -4.26
N PRO A 185 -14.47 10.67 -3.42
CA PRO A 185 -15.13 11.76 -2.70
C PRO A 185 -14.19 12.51 -1.75
N PHE A 186 -13.18 11.86 -1.17
CA PHE A 186 -12.21 12.49 -0.27
C PHE A 186 -11.21 13.36 -1.06
N ILE A 187 -10.76 12.90 -2.21
CA ILE A 187 -9.83 13.63 -3.08
C ILE A 187 -10.50 14.89 -3.67
N LYS A 188 -11.80 14.84 -3.91
CA LYS A 188 -12.57 15.95 -4.47
C LYS A 188 -12.86 17.08 -3.48
N GLN A 189 -12.52 16.92 -2.21
CA GLN A 189 -12.71 17.99 -1.24
C GLN A 189 -11.76 19.16 -1.52
N ALA A 190 -12.32 20.34 -1.65
CA ALA A 190 -11.56 21.53 -2.04
C ALA A 190 -10.68 22.09 -0.90
N THR A 191 -11.08 21.84 0.35
CA THR A 191 -10.37 22.32 1.54
C THR A 191 -10.12 21.17 2.52
N PHE A 192 -9.17 21.38 3.42
CA PHE A 192 -8.92 20.43 4.50
C PHE A 192 -10.12 20.31 5.44
N GLU A 193 -10.81 21.40 5.72
CA GLU A 193 -12.02 21.42 6.56
C GLU A 193 -13.12 20.55 5.96
N ASP A 194 -13.35 20.60 4.65
CA ASP A 194 -14.32 19.76 3.95
C ASP A 194 -13.89 18.29 3.98
N PHE A 195 -12.58 18.01 3.82
CA PHE A 195 -12.02 16.66 3.94
C PHE A 195 -12.26 16.06 5.33
N VAL A 196 -11.97 16.80 6.40
CA VAL A 196 -12.22 16.36 7.78
C VAL A 196 -13.70 16.20 8.05
N TYR A 197 -14.53 17.13 7.54
CA TYR A 197 -15.99 17.02 7.68
C TYR A 197 -16.51 15.73 7.01
N LEU A 198 -16.05 15.41 5.81
CA LEU A 198 -16.41 14.18 5.13
C LEU A 198 -15.97 12.94 5.91
N LYS A 199 -14.73 12.91 6.42
CA LYS A 199 -14.24 11.79 7.26
C LYS A 199 -15.12 11.60 8.50
N ALA A 200 -15.45 12.68 9.20
CA ALA A 200 -16.29 12.63 10.40
C ALA A 200 -17.73 12.17 10.13
N ASN A 201 -18.23 12.37 8.91
CA ASN A 201 -19.61 12.07 8.51
C ASN A 201 -19.70 10.97 7.43
N TRP A 202 -18.65 10.15 7.29
CA TRP A 202 -18.54 9.17 6.20
C TRP A 202 -19.72 8.19 6.13
N SER A 203 -20.19 7.69 7.28
CA SER A 203 -21.34 6.77 7.30
C SER A 203 -22.61 7.40 6.74
N ALA A 204 -22.91 8.64 7.10
CA ALA A 204 -24.06 9.37 6.58
C ALA A 204 -23.90 9.70 5.08
N TYR A 205 -22.66 10.00 4.64
CA TYR A 205 -22.37 10.24 3.23
C TYR A 205 -22.56 8.97 2.39
N LYS A 206 -22.11 7.80 2.87
CA LYS A 206 -22.32 6.51 2.21
C LYS A 206 -23.81 6.22 2.03
N GLU A 207 -24.60 6.36 3.11
CA GLU A 207 -26.05 6.14 3.06
C GLU A 207 -26.74 7.06 2.06
N ALA A 208 -26.37 8.34 2.03
CA ALA A 208 -26.96 9.32 1.11
C ALA A 208 -26.58 9.15 -0.37
N ASN A 209 -25.52 8.40 -0.66
CA ASN A 209 -24.99 8.18 -2.01
C ASN A 209 -25.02 6.71 -2.47
N ASP A 210 -25.70 5.83 -1.73
CA ASP A 210 -25.80 4.38 -2.00
C ASP A 210 -24.44 3.69 -2.15
N ILE A 211 -23.43 4.12 -1.35
CA ILE A 211 -22.07 3.54 -1.35
C ILE A 211 -22.04 2.37 -0.35
N ALA A 212 -21.59 1.20 -0.81
CA ALA A 212 -21.48 -0.02 0.00
C ALA A 212 -20.34 0.05 1.05
#